data_83d129c58a335126adbed686224d1d94
#
_entry.id   83d129c58a335126adbed686224d1d94
#
_cell.length_a   1.000
_cell.length_b   1.000
_cell.length_c   1.000
_cell.angle_alpha   90.00
_cell.angle_beta   90.00
_cell.angle_gamma   90.00
#
_symmetry.space_group_name_H-M   'P 1'
#
loop_
_entity.id
_entity.type
_entity.pdbx_description
1 polymer ?
#
loop_
_entity_poly.entity_id
_entity_poly.type
_entity_poly.pdbx_seq_one_letter_code
_entity_poly.pdbx_strand_id
1 'polypeptide(L)' 'PCSMCSGAIYWGNVGRVVYAMTERRLLELTGSNEQNPTFDLPCRKIFAAGQKPIEVVGPFPELEAEAAAVHAVYWD' A
#
# COMPACT_ATOMS: atom_id res chain seq x y z
N PRO A 1 -0.60 2.00 -0.52
CA PRO A 1 -0.36 2.43 0.86
C PRO A 1 -0.79 1.39 1.88
N CYS A 2 -0.08 1.33 3.00
CA CYS A 2 -0.40 0.43 4.10
C CYS A 2 -1.64 0.91 4.87
N SER A 3 -2.10 0.09 5.83
CA SER A 3 -3.30 0.40 6.61
C SER A 3 -3.19 1.73 7.36
N MET A 4 -2.04 2.01 7.95
CA MET A 4 -1.83 3.25 8.70
C MET A 4 -1.90 4.47 7.78
N CYS A 5 -1.19 4.44 6.66
CA CYS A 5 -1.18 5.53 5.69
C CYS A 5 -2.55 5.70 5.04
N SER A 6 -3.26 4.60 4.77
CA SER A 6 -4.61 4.66 4.22
C SER A 6 -5.57 5.34 5.19
N GLY A 7 -5.46 5.03 6.48
CA GLY A 7 -6.25 5.70 7.50
C GLY A 7 -5.94 7.20 7.56
N ALA A 8 -4.67 7.56 7.49
CA ALA A 8 -4.25 8.96 7.48
C ALA A 8 -4.78 9.70 6.25
N ILE A 9 -4.76 9.04 5.09
CA ILE A 9 -5.31 9.60 3.84
C ILE A 9 -6.80 9.88 4.00
N TYR A 10 -7.54 8.93 4.57
CA TYR A 10 -8.97 9.07 4.79
C TYR A 10 -9.29 10.24 5.73
N TRP A 11 -8.67 10.26 6.90
CA TRP A 11 -8.91 11.31 7.89
C TRP A 11 -8.37 12.66 7.46
N GLY A 12 -7.35 12.69 6.61
CA GLY A 12 -6.78 13.92 6.07
C GLY A 12 -7.58 14.54 4.93
N ASN A 13 -8.72 13.94 4.55
CA ASN A 13 -9.59 14.42 3.48
C ASN A 13 -8.91 14.46 2.10
N VAL A 14 -8.02 13.51 1.84
CA VAL A 14 -7.40 13.36 0.53
C VAL A 14 -8.41 12.71 -0.41
N GLY A 15 -8.68 13.33 -1.56
CA GLY A 15 -9.70 12.85 -2.50
C GLY A 15 -9.19 11.90 -3.57
N ARG A 16 -7.88 11.81 -3.77
CA ARG A 16 -7.29 10.97 -4.81
C ARG A 16 -5.96 10.39 -4.35
N VAL A 17 -5.78 9.10 -4.59
CA VAL A 17 -4.55 8.38 -4.23
C VAL A 17 -3.98 7.72 -5.46
N VAL A 18 -2.70 7.96 -5.72
CA VAL A 18 -1.95 7.32 -6.81
C VAL A 18 -0.80 6.56 -6.19
N TYR A 19 -0.65 5.28 -6.55
CA TYR A 19 0.43 4.47 -6.00
C TYR A 19 1.02 3.54 -7.05
N ALA A 20 2.29 3.16 -6.85
CA ALA A 20 3.03 2.33 -7.81
C ALA A 20 2.94 0.84 -7.48
N MET A 21 2.97 0.47 -6.20
CA MET A 21 3.06 -0.92 -5.75
C MET A 21 1.97 -1.22 -4.72
N THR A 22 1.37 -2.41 -4.80
CA THR A 22 0.35 -2.83 -3.85
C THR A 22 0.96 -3.31 -2.54
N GLU A 23 0.16 -3.27 -1.46
CA GLU A 23 0.52 -3.86 -0.18
C GLU A 23 0.70 -5.37 -0.30
N ARG A 24 -0.10 -6.03 -1.14
CA ARG A 24 0.04 -7.46 -1.42
C ARG A 24 1.42 -7.77 -2.02
N ARG A 25 1.90 -6.93 -2.94
CA ARG A 25 3.22 -7.11 -3.53
C ARG A 25 4.32 -6.93 -2.49
N LEU A 26 4.15 -5.98 -1.58
CA LEU A 26 5.07 -5.79 -0.47
C LEU A 26 5.14 -7.04 0.41
N LEU A 27 3.99 -7.61 0.73
CA LEU A 27 3.91 -8.84 1.51
C LEU A 27 4.69 -9.98 0.84
N GLU A 28 4.57 -10.13 -0.48
CA GLU A 28 5.31 -11.12 -1.25
C GLU A 28 6.82 -10.93 -1.12
N LEU A 29 7.27 -9.67 -1.10
CA LEU A 29 8.69 -9.33 -1.01
C LEU A 29 9.26 -9.53 0.40
N THR A 30 8.49 -9.19 1.42
CA THR A 30 8.94 -9.24 2.81
C THR A 30 8.74 -10.63 3.43
N GLY A 31 7.80 -11.39 2.90
CA GLY A 31 7.46 -12.70 3.44
C GLY A 31 6.99 -12.60 4.88
N SER A 32 7.42 -13.54 5.70
CA SER A 32 7.02 -13.62 7.11
C SER A 32 8.09 -13.04 8.03
N ASN A 33 8.36 -11.74 7.89
CA ASN A 33 9.29 -11.06 8.78
C ASN A 33 8.70 -11.02 10.20
N GLU A 34 9.36 -11.68 11.14
CA GLU A 34 8.83 -11.84 12.50
C GLU A 34 8.78 -10.54 13.29
N GLN A 35 9.70 -9.63 13.01
CA GLN A 35 9.77 -8.35 13.74
C GLN A 35 8.81 -7.32 13.20
N ASN A 36 8.56 -7.33 11.90
CA ASN A 36 7.68 -6.39 11.24
C ASN A 36 6.80 -7.11 10.21
N PRO A 37 5.82 -7.89 10.67
CA PRO A 37 4.94 -8.58 9.74
C PRO A 37 4.10 -7.59 8.93
N THR A 38 4.11 -7.76 7.61
CA THR A 38 3.39 -6.89 6.70
C THR A 38 1.89 -7.20 6.72
N PHE A 39 1.06 -6.17 6.76
CA PHE A 39 -0.38 -6.32 6.61
C PHE A 39 -0.74 -6.82 5.21
N ASP A 40 -1.73 -7.69 5.14
CA ASP A 40 -2.34 -8.10 3.88
C ASP A 40 -3.73 -7.44 3.77
N LEU A 41 -3.72 -6.12 3.70
CA LEU A 41 -4.96 -5.34 3.63
C LEU A 41 -4.82 -4.22 2.61
N PRO A 42 -5.32 -4.41 1.38
CA PRO A 42 -5.23 -3.39 0.34
C PRO A 42 -5.97 -2.10 0.71
N CYS A 43 -5.42 -0.96 0.35
CA CYS A 43 -6.01 0.34 0.64
C CYS A 43 -7.43 0.48 0.08
N ARG A 44 -7.73 -0.16 -1.04
CA ARG A 44 -9.07 -0.11 -1.64
C ARG A 44 -10.15 -0.65 -0.70
N LYS A 45 -9.83 -1.68 0.08
CA LYS A 45 -10.76 -2.23 1.07
C LYS A 45 -11.01 -1.26 2.21
N ILE A 46 -9.97 -0.56 2.63
CA ILE A 46 -10.07 0.44 3.70
C ILE A 46 -10.97 1.59 3.24
N PHE A 47 -10.71 2.13 2.05
CA PHE A 47 -11.49 3.25 1.52
C PHE A 47 -12.94 2.86 1.23
N ALA A 48 -13.16 1.62 0.77
CA ALA A 48 -14.51 1.12 0.50
C ALA A 48 -15.35 1.02 1.78
N ALA A 49 -14.73 0.81 2.92
CA ALA A 49 -15.41 0.76 4.21
C ALA A 49 -15.79 2.14 4.74
N GLY A 50 -15.20 3.20 4.19
CA GLY A 50 -15.47 4.56 4.60
C GLY A 50 -16.66 5.17 3.88
N GLN A 51 -16.98 6.40 4.24
CA GLN A 51 -18.09 7.15 3.67
C GLN A 51 -17.66 8.27 2.74
N LYS A 52 -16.35 8.44 2.55
CA LYS A 52 -15.80 9.47 1.66
C LYS A 52 -15.42 8.86 0.32
N PRO A 53 -15.75 9.50 -0.80
CA PRO A 53 -15.32 9.03 -2.11
C PRO A 53 -13.84 9.35 -2.30
N ILE A 54 -13.00 8.31 -2.36
CA ILE A 54 -11.57 8.46 -2.63
C ILE A 54 -11.27 7.73 -3.94
N GLU A 55 -10.76 8.48 -4.91
CA GLU A 55 -10.31 7.90 -6.17
C GLU A 55 -8.96 7.22 -5.95
N VAL A 56 -8.86 5.96 -6.35
CA VAL A 56 -7.63 5.17 -6.19
C VAL A 56 -7.13 4.77 -7.57
N VAL A 57 -5.91 5.19 -7.89
CA VAL A 57 -5.27 4.92 -9.18
C VAL A 57 -3.98 4.13 -8.93
N GLY A 58 -3.89 2.95 -9.52
CA GLY A 58 -2.75 2.07 -9.39
C GLY A 58 -3.19 0.61 -9.27
N PRO A 59 -2.25 -0.33 -9.19
CA PRO A 59 -0.80 -0.11 -9.27
C PRO A 59 -0.33 0.26 -10.68
N PHE A 60 0.94 0.68 -10.78
CA PHE A 60 1.57 0.98 -12.06
C PHE A 60 2.70 -0.04 -12.28
N PRO A 61 2.47 -1.07 -13.10
CA PRO A 61 3.47 -2.13 -13.30
C PRO A 61 4.83 -1.62 -13.79
N GLU A 62 4.85 -0.56 -14.59
CA GLU A 62 6.09 0.02 -15.10
C GLU A 62 6.94 0.67 -14.02
N LEU A 63 6.35 1.01 -12.87
CA LEU A 63 7.07 1.61 -11.76
C LEU A 63 7.26 0.63 -10.60
N GLU A 64 6.61 -0.53 -10.66
CA GLU A 64 6.63 -1.50 -9.57
C GLU A 64 8.04 -2.01 -9.27
N ALA A 65 8.84 -2.25 -10.31
CA ALA A 65 10.20 -2.75 -10.15
C ALA A 65 11.06 -1.77 -9.36
N GLU A 66 10.96 -0.49 -9.64
CA GLU A 66 11.70 0.55 -8.91
C GLU A 66 11.24 0.64 -7.46
N ALA A 67 9.93 0.62 -7.25
CA ALA A 67 9.35 0.66 -5.91
C ALA A 67 9.75 -0.57 -5.10
N ALA A 68 9.74 -1.73 -5.73
CA ALA A 68 10.10 -3.00 -5.08
C ALA A 68 11.59 -3.07 -4.75
N ALA A 69 12.46 -2.49 -5.57
CA ALA A 69 13.91 -2.55 -5.39
C ALA A 69 14.36 -1.96 -4.03
N VAL A 70 13.65 -0.97 -3.53
CA VAL A 70 13.93 -0.35 -2.24
C VAL A 70 13.76 -1.37 -1.12
N HIS A 71 12.74 -2.22 -1.23
CA HIS A 71 12.43 -3.22 -0.20
C HIS A 71 13.32 -4.45 -0.29
N ALA A 72 13.78 -4.80 -1.48
CA ALA A 72 14.60 -6.00 -1.68
C ALA A 72 15.89 -5.99 -0.85
N VAL A 73 16.42 -4.81 -0.54
CA VAL A 73 17.64 -4.65 0.25
C VAL A 73 17.33 -4.56 1.74
N TYR A 74 16.20 -3.99 2.10
CA TYR A 74 15.85 -3.70 3.49
C TYR A 74 15.35 -4.93 4.26
N TRP A 75 14.58 -5.79 3.60
CA TRP A 75 13.83 -6.85 4.27
C TRP A 75 14.54 -8.23 4.24
N ASP A 76 15.81 -8.27 4.18
CA ASP A 76 16.56 -9.55 4.16
C ASP A 76 16.24 -10.47 5.36
#